data_f2b8080363ef6befad0ccaece3f22e36
#
_entry.id   f2b8080363ef6befad0ccaece3f22e36
#
_cell.length_a   1.000
_cell.length_b   1.000
_cell.length_c   1.000
_cell.angle_alpha   90.00
_cell.angle_beta   90.00
_cell.angle_gamma   90.00
#
_symmetry.space_group_name_H-M   'P 1'
#
loop_
_entity.id
_entity.type
_entity.pdbx_description
1 polymer ?
#
loop_
_entity_poly.entity_id
_entity_poly.type
_entity_poly.pdbx_seq_one_letter_code
_entity_poly.pdbx_strand_id
1 'polypeptide(L)'
;MAYIVDGNNVMGQTPGWHRDKSKSRRMLLEKLAAFARVKKARVTVVFDGGPDSAVPEESAFHGVKVLYALRGSDADTRIERLVETATDPRGLAIVTSDRHLAFLVRSRGATVIRSGEFRNQVERLLKSKPGAEDGEQFEVGDVDAWLRYFGSLPQDDDVGEE
;
A
#
# COMPACT_ATOMS: atom_id res chain seq x y z
N MET A 1 1.40 7.90 13.00
CA MET A 1 0.34 6.94 12.70
C MET A 1 0.89 5.74 11.95
N ALA A 2 0.33 4.61 12.18
CA ALA A 2 0.75 3.40 11.50
C ALA A 2 -0.39 2.92 10.61
N TYR A 3 -0.03 2.45 9.42
CA TYR A 3 -1.01 1.99 8.45
C TYR A 3 -0.84 0.49 8.22
N ILE A 4 -1.95 -0.21 8.13
CA ILE A 4 -1.96 -1.60 7.71
C ILE A 4 -2.80 -1.66 6.45
N VAL A 5 -2.20 -2.08 5.36
CA VAL A 5 -2.82 -2.02 4.03
C VAL A 5 -3.21 -3.41 3.57
N ASP A 6 -4.46 -3.56 3.19
CA ASP A 6 -4.96 -4.79 2.58
C ASP A 6 -4.50 -4.77 1.13
N GLY A 7 -3.38 -5.40 0.85
CA GLY A 7 -2.68 -5.23 -0.42
C GLY A 7 -3.48 -5.63 -1.63
N ASN A 8 -4.11 -6.81 -1.60
CA ASN A 8 -4.88 -7.24 -2.75
C ASN A 8 -6.10 -6.36 -2.98
N ASN A 9 -6.68 -5.86 -1.90
CA ASN A 9 -7.83 -4.99 -2.02
C ASN A 9 -7.47 -3.67 -2.68
N VAL A 10 -6.31 -3.13 -2.34
CA VAL A 10 -5.84 -1.89 -2.97
C VAL A 10 -5.40 -2.14 -4.41
N MET A 11 -4.68 -3.23 -4.66
CA MET A 11 -4.29 -3.59 -6.03
C MET A 11 -5.51 -3.74 -6.91
N GLY A 12 -6.60 -4.27 -6.35
CA GLY A 12 -7.82 -4.48 -7.10
C GLY A 12 -8.44 -3.20 -7.64
N GLN A 13 -7.99 -2.04 -7.18
CA GLN A 13 -8.46 -0.77 -7.71
C GLN A 13 -7.86 -0.47 -9.08
N THR A 14 -6.86 -1.23 -9.49
CA THR A 14 -6.19 -1.02 -10.76
C THR A 14 -6.62 -2.10 -11.74
N PRO A 15 -7.18 -1.74 -12.90
CA PRO A 15 -7.59 -2.74 -13.88
C PRO A 15 -6.40 -3.57 -14.32
N GLY A 16 -6.63 -4.86 -14.49
CA GLY A 16 -5.58 -5.74 -14.99
C GLY A 16 -4.56 -6.18 -13.96
N TRP A 17 -4.75 -5.82 -12.72
CA TRP A 17 -3.77 -6.13 -11.68
C TRP A 17 -3.47 -7.62 -11.59
N HIS A 18 -4.47 -8.44 -11.86
CA HIS A 18 -4.33 -9.89 -11.69
C HIS A 18 -3.54 -10.56 -12.80
N ARG A 19 -3.26 -9.84 -13.87
CA ARG A 19 -2.52 -10.43 -15.00
C ARG A 19 -1.09 -10.72 -14.65
N ASP A 20 -0.51 -9.92 -13.78
CA ASP A 20 0.84 -10.14 -13.31
C ASP A 20 0.88 -9.67 -11.87
N LYS A 21 0.57 -10.58 -10.97
CA LYS A 21 0.44 -10.23 -9.57
C LYS A 21 1.77 -9.81 -8.96
N SER A 22 2.84 -10.42 -9.38
CA SER A 22 4.15 -10.08 -8.85
C SER A 22 4.50 -8.64 -9.19
N LYS A 23 4.25 -8.26 -10.42
CA LYS A 23 4.50 -6.89 -10.85
C LYS A 23 3.59 -5.92 -10.12
N SER A 24 2.33 -6.27 -9.96
CA SER A 24 1.37 -5.40 -9.25
C SER A 24 1.76 -5.22 -7.79
N ARG A 25 2.21 -6.29 -7.15
CA ARG A 25 2.68 -6.20 -5.78
C ARG A 25 3.86 -5.26 -5.68
N ARG A 26 4.80 -5.38 -6.61
CA ARG A 26 5.97 -4.54 -6.58
C ARG A 26 5.63 -3.08 -6.80
N MET A 27 4.73 -2.82 -7.74
CA MET A 27 4.31 -1.44 -7.99
C MET A 27 3.64 -0.84 -6.77
N LEU A 28 2.79 -1.62 -6.11
CA LEU A 28 2.16 -1.13 -4.90
C LEU A 28 3.20 -0.86 -3.81
N LEU A 29 4.17 -1.75 -3.66
CA LEU A 29 5.19 -1.57 -2.65
C LEU A 29 5.99 -0.30 -2.86
N GLU A 30 6.28 0.03 -4.10
CA GLU A 30 7.04 1.25 -4.38
C GLU A 30 6.22 2.48 -4.06
N LYS A 31 4.92 2.46 -4.36
CA LYS A 31 4.06 3.56 -3.97
C LYS A 31 3.96 3.70 -2.45
N LEU A 32 3.84 2.58 -1.78
CA LEU A 32 3.74 2.62 -0.32
C LEU A 32 5.04 3.10 0.32
N ALA A 33 6.17 2.74 -0.27
CA ALA A 33 7.44 3.21 0.24
C ALA A 33 7.55 4.73 0.12
N ALA A 34 7.12 5.26 -1.02
CA ALA A 34 7.13 6.71 -1.21
C ALA A 34 6.16 7.39 -0.26
N PHE A 35 4.97 6.81 -0.10
CA PHE A 35 3.98 7.35 0.83
C PHE A 35 4.52 7.38 2.25
N ALA A 36 5.13 6.28 2.68
CA ALA A 36 5.66 6.18 4.03
C ALA A 36 6.73 7.23 4.28
N ARG A 37 7.56 7.47 3.27
CA ARG A 37 8.61 8.46 3.40
C ARG A 37 8.06 9.87 3.50
N VAL A 38 7.11 10.20 2.64
CA VAL A 38 6.55 11.54 2.62
C VAL A 38 5.75 11.82 3.88
N LYS A 39 4.95 10.86 4.32
CA LYS A 39 4.12 11.03 5.50
C LYS A 39 4.89 10.74 6.79
N LYS A 40 6.07 10.18 6.69
CA LYS A 40 6.84 9.76 7.86
C LYS A 40 6.03 8.82 8.72
N ALA A 41 5.39 7.86 8.08
CA ALA A 41 4.51 6.92 8.74
C ALA A 41 5.07 5.51 8.61
N ARG A 42 4.62 4.64 9.49
CA ARG A 42 4.95 3.23 9.38
C ARG A 42 3.88 2.55 8.56
N VAL A 43 4.29 1.71 7.63
CA VAL A 43 3.34 1.04 6.75
C VAL A 43 3.64 -0.45 6.74
N THR A 44 2.60 -1.24 6.95
CA THR A 44 2.65 -2.69 6.80
C THR A 44 1.62 -3.06 5.75
N VAL A 45 2.01 -3.89 4.79
CA VAL A 45 1.07 -4.37 3.80
C VAL A 45 0.91 -5.86 3.96
N VAL A 46 -0.31 -6.35 3.80
CA VAL A 46 -0.62 -7.77 3.91
C VAL A 46 -1.21 -8.22 2.59
N PHE A 47 -0.59 -9.20 1.97
CA PHE A 47 -1.07 -9.75 0.71
C PHE A 47 -1.72 -11.10 0.91
N ASP A 48 -2.69 -11.43 0.08
CA ASP A 48 -3.24 -12.76 0.00
C ASP A 48 -2.30 -13.63 -0.81
N GLY A 49 -2.39 -14.92 -0.58
CA GLY A 49 -1.57 -15.86 -1.33
C GLY A 49 -0.20 -16.01 -0.72
N GLY A 50 0.61 -16.80 -1.35
CA GLY A 50 1.94 -17.07 -0.84
C GLY A 50 2.92 -15.99 -1.21
N PRO A 51 4.05 -15.98 -0.51
CA PRO A 51 5.09 -15.02 -0.82
C PRO A 51 5.70 -15.32 -2.18
N ASP A 52 6.19 -14.30 -2.84
CA ASP A 52 6.96 -14.56 -4.04
C ASP A 52 8.43 -14.32 -3.73
N SER A 53 9.30 -14.86 -4.59
CA SER A 53 10.71 -14.88 -4.29
C SER A 53 11.31 -13.47 -4.26
N ALA A 54 10.71 -12.56 -4.97
CA ALA A 54 11.22 -11.19 -5.01
C ALA A 54 10.88 -10.43 -3.74
N VAL A 55 9.80 -10.81 -3.07
CA VAL A 55 9.37 -10.12 -1.85
C VAL A 55 8.99 -11.16 -0.81
N PRO A 56 9.95 -11.62 -0.02
CA PRO A 56 9.69 -12.70 0.94
C PRO A 56 8.81 -12.26 2.10
N GLU A 57 8.29 -13.25 2.79
CA GLU A 57 7.50 -13.05 3.99
C GLU A 57 8.29 -12.28 5.04
N GLU A 58 7.62 -11.38 5.71
CA GLU A 58 8.19 -10.58 6.80
C GLU A 58 9.41 -9.76 6.38
N SER A 59 9.49 -9.47 5.10
CA SER A 59 10.58 -8.63 4.61
C SER A 59 10.24 -7.15 4.78
N ALA A 60 11.24 -6.32 4.60
CA ALA A 60 11.03 -4.89 4.59
C ALA A 60 11.45 -4.35 3.24
N PHE A 61 10.54 -3.67 2.57
CA PHE A 61 10.82 -3.10 1.26
C PHE A 61 10.88 -1.59 1.44
N HIS A 62 12.09 -1.06 1.50
CA HIS A 62 12.31 0.39 1.69
C HIS A 62 11.46 0.94 2.83
N GLY A 63 11.44 0.23 3.95
CA GLY A 63 10.74 0.69 5.13
C GLY A 63 9.30 0.21 5.25
N VAL A 64 8.77 -0.44 4.22
CA VAL A 64 7.43 -1.01 4.27
C VAL A 64 7.55 -2.47 4.67
N LYS A 65 6.86 -2.85 5.73
CA LYS A 65 6.87 -4.23 6.18
C LYS A 65 5.88 -5.04 5.33
N VAL A 66 6.33 -6.19 4.85
CA VAL A 66 5.51 -7.01 3.96
C VAL A 66 5.15 -8.31 4.64
N LEU A 67 3.86 -8.58 4.71
CA LEU A 67 3.35 -9.82 5.28
C LEU A 67 2.44 -10.48 4.27
N TYR A 68 2.28 -11.79 4.41
CA TYR A 68 1.37 -12.54 3.57
C TYR A 68 0.37 -13.26 4.45
N ALA A 69 -0.77 -13.62 3.89
CA ALA A 69 -1.75 -14.40 4.63
C ALA A 69 -1.10 -15.70 5.07
N LEU A 70 -1.46 -16.15 6.25
CA LEU A 70 -0.95 -17.42 6.74
C LEU A 70 -1.53 -18.53 5.88
N ARG A 71 -0.79 -19.61 5.80
CA ARG A 71 -1.20 -20.73 4.99
C ARG A 71 -2.60 -21.21 5.39
N GLY A 72 -3.47 -21.34 4.42
CA GLY A 72 -4.83 -21.76 4.68
C GLY A 72 -5.73 -20.68 5.20
N SER A 73 -5.27 -19.44 5.19
CA SER A 73 -6.06 -18.33 5.69
C SER A 73 -6.04 -17.20 4.67
N ASP A 74 -6.48 -16.01 5.05
CA ASP A 74 -6.55 -14.89 4.14
C ASP A 74 -6.00 -13.63 4.81
N ALA A 75 -5.84 -12.58 4.01
CA ALA A 75 -5.29 -11.33 4.49
C ALA A 75 -6.17 -10.71 5.55
N ASP A 76 -7.49 -10.82 5.39
CA ASP A 76 -8.42 -10.27 6.36
C ASP A 76 -8.16 -10.80 7.76
N THR A 77 -8.00 -12.11 7.85
CA THR A 77 -7.76 -12.74 9.13
C THR A 77 -6.44 -12.28 9.73
N ARG A 78 -5.43 -12.15 8.90
CA ARG A 78 -4.15 -11.70 9.40
C ARG A 78 -4.20 -10.26 9.87
N ILE A 79 -4.89 -9.41 9.13
CA ILE A 79 -5.04 -8.01 9.52
C ILE A 79 -5.80 -7.91 10.83
N GLU A 80 -6.89 -8.67 10.95
CA GLU A 80 -7.64 -8.66 12.18
C GLU A 80 -6.77 -9.05 13.38
N ARG A 81 -5.94 -10.07 13.19
CA ARG A 81 -5.06 -10.51 14.23
C ARG A 81 -4.04 -9.43 14.61
N LEU A 82 -3.53 -8.72 13.62
CA LEU A 82 -2.58 -7.65 13.88
C LEU A 82 -3.23 -6.54 14.72
N VAL A 83 -4.47 -6.21 14.42
CA VAL A 83 -5.18 -5.19 15.17
C VAL A 83 -5.48 -5.69 16.59
N GLU A 84 -5.87 -6.96 16.70
CA GLU A 84 -6.16 -7.55 18.00
C GLU A 84 -4.97 -7.50 18.95
N THR A 85 -3.79 -7.72 18.42
CA THR A 85 -2.60 -7.80 19.24
C THR A 85 -1.87 -6.48 19.37
N ALA A 86 -2.36 -5.43 18.72
CA ALA A 86 -1.73 -4.12 18.81
C ALA A 86 -1.91 -3.53 20.19
N THR A 87 -0.87 -2.88 20.69
CA THR A 87 -0.98 -2.25 22.00
C THR A 87 -1.84 -1.00 21.93
N ASP A 88 -1.88 -0.34 20.79
CA ASP A 88 -2.67 0.88 20.66
C ASP A 88 -3.41 0.87 19.32
N PRO A 89 -4.57 0.21 19.24
CA PRO A 89 -5.31 0.17 17.99
C PRO A 89 -5.75 1.55 17.50
N ARG A 90 -5.90 2.50 18.40
CA ARG A 90 -6.33 3.84 17.98
C ARG A 90 -5.29 4.52 17.13
N GLY A 91 -4.05 4.11 17.23
CA GLY A 91 -3.00 4.66 16.39
C GLY A 91 -2.87 3.99 15.04
N LEU A 92 -3.80 3.07 14.72
CA LEU A 92 -3.75 2.32 13.47
C LEU A 92 -4.79 2.82 12.49
N ALA A 93 -4.39 2.91 11.23
CA ALA A 93 -5.31 3.15 10.12
C ALA A 93 -5.27 1.92 9.22
N ILE A 94 -6.42 1.30 9.02
CA ILE A 94 -6.52 0.09 8.22
C ILE A 94 -7.09 0.46 6.86
N VAL A 95 -6.39 0.09 5.81
CA VAL A 95 -6.80 0.42 4.45
C VAL A 95 -7.46 -0.80 3.83
N THR A 96 -8.76 -0.75 3.68
CA THR A 96 -9.53 -1.83 3.08
C THR A 96 -10.90 -1.32 2.65
N SER A 97 -11.49 -1.94 1.65
CA SER A 97 -12.87 -1.69 1.29
C SER A 97 -13.77 -2.85 1.67
N ASP A 98 -13.22 -3.86 2.33
CA ASP A 98 -14.01 -4.99 2.81
C ASP A 98 -14.81 -4.55 4.01
N ARG A 99 -16.13 -4.61 3.92
CA ARG A 99 -17.00 -4.11 4.97
C ARG A 99 -16.88 -4.88 6.26
N HIS A 100 -16.74 -6.19 6.13
CA HIS A 100 -16.66 -7.04 7.32
C HIS A 100 -15.38 -6.74 8.10
N LEU A 101 -14.26 -6.67 7.39
CA LEU A 101 -13.00 -6.34 8.04
C LEU A 101 -13.08 -4.95 8.65
N ALA A 102 -13.66 -3.99 7.93
CA ALA A 102 -13.78 -2.63 8.44
C ALA A 102 -14.56 -2.60 9.75
N PHE A 103 -15.64 -3.36 9.81
CA PHE A 103 -16.43 -3.43 11.02
C PHE A 103 -15.61 -3.98 12.19
N LEU A 104 -14.91 -5.06 11.93
CA LEU A 104 -14.14 -5.71 12.99
C LEU A 104 -13.04 -4.81 13.53
N VAL A 105 -12.29 -4.15 12.67
CA VAL A 105 -11.19 -3.34 13.16
C VAL A 105 -11.67 -2.06 13.81
N ARG A 106 -12.78 -1.49 13.33
CA ARG A 106 -13.35 -0.32 13.99
C ARG A 106 -13.82 -0.65 15.41
N SER A 107 -14.35 -1.85 15.57
CA SER A 107 -14.81 -2.24 16.92
C SER A 107 -13.66 -2.34 17.89
N ARG A 108 -12.44 -2.41 17.40
CA ARG A 108 -11.27 -2.44 18.25
C ARG A 108 -10.60 -1.08 18.38
N GLY A 109 -11.16 -0.07 17.76
CA GLY A 109 -10.66 1.29 17.90
C GLY A 109 -9.84 1.79 16.73
N ALA A 110 -9.59 0.96 15.72
CA ALA A 110 -8.81 1.40 14.58
C ALA A 110 -9.63 2.27 13.63
N THR A 111 -8.93 3.10 12.88
CA THR A 111 -9.55 3.91 11.83
C THR A 111 -9.52 3.14 10.54
N VAL A 112 -10.52 3.33 9.69
CA VAL A 112 -10.57 2.66 8.41
C VAL A 112 -10.53 3.68 7.29
N ILE A 113 -9.72 3.41 6.28
CA ILE A 113 -9.65 4.20 5.06
C ILE A 113 -9.98 3.25 3.92
N ARG A 114 -10.93 3.63 3.07
CA ARG A 114 -11.29 2.79 1.95
C ARG A 114 -10.16 2.72 0.94
N SER A 115 -10.04 1.58 0.28
CA SER A 115 -8.93 1.36 -0.64
C SER A 115 -8.86 2.37 -1.76
N GLY A 116 -10.00 2.71 -2.35
CA GLY A 116 -10.02 3.72 -3.41
C GLY A 116 -9.64 5.09 -2.92
N GLU A 117 -10.12 5.44 -1.74
CA GLU A 117 -9.80 6.71 -1.13
C GLU A 117 -8.31 6.80 -0.81
N PHE A 118 -7.76 5.72 -0.28
CA PHE A 118 -6.34 5.68 0.04
C PHE A 118 -5.50 5.83 -1.23
N ARG A 119 -5.89 5.13 -2.29
CA ARG A 119 -5.17 5.24 -3.55
C ARG A 119 -5.17 6.68 -4.05
N ASN A 120 -6.30 7.35 -3.96
CA ASN A 120 -6.38 8.75 -4.37
C ASN A 120 -5.52 9.64 -3.49
N GLN A 121 -5.49 9.37 -2.20
CA GLN A 121 -4.66 10.09 -1.27
C GLN A 121 -3.19 9.95 -1.64
N VAL A 122 -2.76 8.74 -1.91
CA VAL A 122 -1.38 8.48 -2.26
C VAL A 122 -1.01 9.23 -3.54
N GLU A 123 -1.90 9.16 -4.53
CA GLU A 123 -1.60 9.80 -5.80
C GLU A 123 -1.54 11.30 -5.68
N ARG A 124 -2.44 11.87 -4.92
CA ARG A 124 -2.41 13.31 -4.71
C ARG A 124 -1.16 13.74 -3.97
N LEU A 125 -0.80 12.98 -2.95
CA LEU A 125 0.36 13.31 -2.15
C LEU A 125 1.63 13.27 -2.99
N LEU A 126 1.76 12.26 -3.83
CA LEU A 126 2.96 12.10 -4.61
C LEU A 126 3.03 13.03 -5.80
N LYS A 127 1.88 13.49 -6.29
CA LYS A 127 1.90 14.43 -7.37
C LYS A 127 2.13 15.82 -6.90
N SER A 128 1.47 16.20 -5.83
CA SER A 128 1.49 17.55 -5.47
C SER A 128 2.78 17.99 -4.94
N LYS A 129 3.45 17.30 -4.31
CA LYS A 129 4.38 17.79 -3.75
C LYS A 129 5.48 17.69 -3.95
N PRO A 130 5.45 16.82 -4.37
CA PRO A 130 6.54 16.53 -4.09
C PRO A 130 7.38 17.58 -4.20
N GLY A 131 7.58 17.90 -5.10
CA GLY A 131 8.54 18.72 -5.23
C GLY A 131 8.36 19.96 -4.65
N ALA A 132 7.24 20.35 -4.53
CA ALA A 132 6.99 21.66 -4.17
C ALA A 132 7.68 22.05 -2.95
N GLU A 133 7.17 21.81 -1.86
CA GLU A 133 7.75 22.34 -0.72
C GLU A 133 8.89 21.57 -0.28
N ASP A 134 8.94 20.38 -0.63
CA ASP A 134 10.01 19.55 -0.17
C ASP A 134 10.94 19.21 -1.26
N GLY A 135 11.01 20.02 -2.26
CA GLY A 135 11.82 19.70 -3.39
C GLY A 135 13.24 19.39 -3.03
N GLU A 136 13.74 20.09 -2.06
CA GLU A 136 15.11 19.86 -1.71
C GLU A 136 15.30 18.54 -1.04
N GLN A 137 14.27 17.91 -0.56
CA GLN A 137 14.41 16.64 0.08
C GLN A 137 14.39 15.50 -0.86
N PHE A 138 13.90 15.71 -2.07
CA PHE A 138 13.86 14.68 -3.07
C PHE A 138 14.78 15.04 -4.17
N GLU A 139 15.58 14.11 -4.59
CA GLU A 139 16.36 14.35 -5.75
C GLU A 139 15.45 14.34 -6.95
N VAL A 140 15.74 15.21 -7.86
CA VAL A 140 14.93 15.29 -9.07
C VAL A 140 14.88 13.94 -9.76
N GLY A 141 15.98 13.24 -9.76
CA GLY A 141 16.01 11.94 -10.39
C GLY A 141 15.07 10.96 -9.77
N ASP A 142 14.97 11.01 -8.45
CA ASP A 142 14.06 10.12 -7.74
C ASP A 142 12.63 10.36 -8.13
N VAL A 143 12.23 11.60 -8.14
CA VAL A 143 10.85 11.94 -8.46
C VAL A 143 10.54 11.57 -9.89
N ASP A 144 11.43 11.90 -10.82
CA ASP A 144 11.20 11.59 -12.22
C ASP A 144 11.14 10.10 -12.44
N ALA A 145 12.04 9.35 -11.82
CA ALA A 145 12.03 7.91 -11.98
C ALA A 145 10.74 7.32 -11.44
N TRP A 146 10.31 7.81 -10.31
CA TRP A 146 9.10 7.32 -9.69
C TRP A 146 7.89 7.62 -10.55
N LEU A 147 7.79 8.84 -11.06
CA LEU A 147 6.68 9.22 -11.90
C LEU A 147 6.66 8.44 -13.21
N ARG A 148 7.84 8.21 -13.79
CA ARG A 148 7.90 7.40 -14.97
C ARG A 148 7.39 6.00 -14.74
N TYR A 149 7.77 5.45 -13.61
CA TYR A 149 7.41 4.09 -13.30
C TYR A 149 5.91 3.94 -13.05
N PHE A 150 5.34 4.80 -12.25
CA PHE A 150 3.93 4.68 -11.87
C PHE A 150 3.01 5.57 -12.67
N GLY A 151 3.50 6.68 -13.10
CA GLY A 151 2.68 7.63 -13.81
C GLY A 151 2.43 7.22 -15.23
N SER A 152 3.43 6.67 -15.89
CA SER A 152 3.22 6.34 -17.25
C SER A 152 2.72 4.95 -17.47
N LEU A 153 3.05 4.03 -16.58
CA LEU A 153 2.66 2.68 -16.84
C LEU A 153 1.19 2.50 -17.04
N PRO A 154 0.37 3.02 -16.17
CA PRO A 154 -1.05 2.81 -16.35
C PRO A 154 -1.54 3.43 -17.59
N GLN A 155 -0.92 4.47 -18.00
CA GLN A 155 -1.42 5.10 -19.12
C GLN A 155 -0.89 4.56 -20.31
N ASP A 156 0.26 4.04 -20.28
CA ASP A 156 0.80 3.55 -21.40
C ASP A 156 0.16 2.50 -21.86
N ASP A 157 -0.33 2.04 -21.10
CA ASP A 157 -0.92 1.04 -21.50
C ASP A 157 -1.87 1.28 -22.16
N ASP A 158 -1.76 1.91 -21.97
CA ASP A 158 -2.45 2.22 -22.42
C ASP A 158 -2.17 2.72 -23.10
N VAL A 159 -1.61 2.92 -22.78
CA VAL A 159 -1.19 3.60 -23.14
C VAL A 159 -0.74 3.88 -23.65
N GLY A 160 -0.52 4.07 -23.67
CA GLY A 160 0.06 4.49 -24.03
C GLY A 160 0.61 5.25 -24.14
N GLU A 161 0.83 5.59 -23.83
CA GLU A 161 1.25 6.30 -23.83
C GLU A 161 1.80 6.77 -23.93
N GLU A 162 2.07 7.05 -23.74
CA GLU A 162 2.56 7.59 -23.62
C GLU A 162 2.88 7.94 -23.94
#